data_f7cf7e34924ed696fc2e542df7441119
#
_entry.id   f7cf7e34924ed696fc2e542df7441119
#
_cell.length_a   1.000
_cell.length_b   1.000
_cell.length_c   1.000
_cell.angle_alpha   90.00
_cell.angle_beta   90.00
_cell.angle_gamma   90.00
#
_symmetry.space_group_name_H-M   'P 1'
#
loop_
_entity.id
_entity.type
_entity.pdbx_description
1 polymer ?
#
loop_
_entity_poly.entity_id
_entity_poly.type
_entity_poly.pdbx_seq_one_letter_code
_entity_poly.pdbx_strand_id
1 'polypeptide(L)'
;MIRPLVVLNIVGLTPSMLGQHTPRLSELAGRGFACPLGTVLPAVTCTTQSTLLTGLLPSGHGVVANGWYERELAEVMFWRQSNRLVSGERLYEAAGAAVESESGYTTAKMFWWYNMHAPVDWSVTPRPSYPADGRKVMDSYSQPADLKDRLQSELGVFPLMRFWGPGANIASSRWIADATIKVLEWHRPSLTLAYLPHL
;
A
#
# COMPACT_ATOMS: atom_id res chain seq x y z
N MET A 1 -11.14 -21.35 -11.02
CA MET A 1 -10.43 -20.14 -11.52
C MET A 1 -10.63 -19.02 -10.53
N ILE A 2 -9.53 -18.43 -10.00
CA ILE A 2 -9.57 -17.32 -9.04
C ILE A 2 -9.97 -16.05 -9.80
N ARG A 3 -10.96 -15.31 -9.26
CA ARG A 3 -11.32 -13.98 -9.79
C ARG A 3 -10.36 -12.93 -9.22
N PRO A 4 -9.66 -12.13 -10.04
CA PRO A 4 -8.79 -11.07 -9.54
C PRO A 4 -9.56 -10.05 -8.70
N LEU A 5 -8.95 -9.66 -7.58
CA LEU A 5 -9.46 -8.61 -6.69
C LEU A 5 -8.46 -7.47 -6.59
N VAL A 6 -8.94 -6.24 -6.75
CA VAL A 6 -8.14 -5.02 -6.55
C VAL A 6 -8.73 -4.23 -5.39
N VAL A 7 -7.92 -3.95 -4.39
CA VAL A 7 -8.27 -3.11 -3.23
C VAL A 7 -7.52 -1.79 -3.35
N LEU A 8 -8.26 -0.70 -3.47
CA LEU A 8 -7.70 0.66 -3.54
C LEU A 8 -7.92 1.37 -2.22
N ASN A 9 -6.84 1.69 -1.52
CA ASN A 9 -6.87 2.58 -0.36
C ASN A 9 -6.65 4.02 -0.84
N ILE A 10 -7.72 4.74 -1.04
CA ILE A 10 -7.72 6.15 -1.52
C ILE A 10 -7.91 7.05 -0.30
N VAL A 11 -6.82 7.71 0.12
CA VAL A 11 -6.84 8.54 1.33
C VAL A 11 -7.67 9.81 1.11
N GLY A 12 -8.53 10.11 2.08
CA GLY A 12 -9.38 11.30 2.04
C GLY A 12 -10.65 11.16 1.20
N LEU A 13 -10.86 10.03 0.51
CA LEU A 13 -12.11 9.80 -0.22
C LEU A 13 -13.26 9.63 0.76
N THR A 14 -14.28 10.48 0.63
CA THR A 14 -15.50 10.44 1.44
C THR A 14 -16.74 10.21 0.57
N PRO A 15 -17.86 9.73 1.14
CA PRO A 15 -19.10 9.56 0.37
C PRO A 15 -19.57 10.83 -0.33
N SER A 16 -19.35 12.00 0.26
CA SER A 16 -19.69 13.30 -0.34
C SER A 16 -18.90 13.67 -1.59
N MET A 17 -17.78 12.98 -1.85
CA MET A 17 -16.98 13.17 -3.06
C MET A 17 -17.46 12.33 -4.25
N LEU A 18 -18.37 11.38 -4.02
CA LEU A 18 -18.97 10.62 -5.10
C LEU A 18 -20.00 11.49 -5.85
N GLY A 19 -19.75 11.74 -7.12
CA GLY A 19 -20.60 12.61 -7.93
C GLY A 19 -19.98 13.00 -9.26
N GLN A 20 -20.33 14.19 -9.75
CA GLN A 20 -19.90 14.69 -11.06
C GLN A 20 -18.36 14.75 -11.26
N HIS A 21 -17.59 14.93 -10.18
CA HIS A 21 -16.13 15.00 -10.23
C HIS A 21 -15.44 13.62 -10.10
N THR A 22 -16.21 12.59 -9.76
CA THR A 22 -15.75 11.20 -9.63
C THR A 22 -16.65 10.24 -10.39
N PRO A 23 -16.90 10.46 -11.70
CA PRO A 23 -17.93 9.73 -12.44
C PRO A 23 -17.70 8.22 -12.47
N ARG A 24 -16.45 7.77 -12.57
CA ARG A 24 -16.13 6.33 -12.57
C ARG A 24 -16.35 5.66 -11.21
N LEU A 25 -16.04 6.36 -10.11
CA LEU A 25 -16.33 5.84 -8.77
C LEU A 25 -17.83 5.83 -8.49
N SER A 26 -18.56 6.84 -8.98
CA SER A 26 -20.03 6.88 -8.89
C SER A 26 -20.68 5.74 -9.69
N GLU A 27 -20.18 5.46 -10.90
CA GLU A 27 -20.62 4.32 -11.71
C GLU A 27 -20.35 2.99 -10.97
N LEU A 28 -19.16 2.82 -10.40
CA LEU A 28 -18.78 1.63 -9.63
C LEU A 28 -19.70 1.45 -8.42
N ALA A 29 -19.95 2.52 -7.66
CA ALA A 29 -20.85 2.50 -6.52
C ALA A 29 -22.31 2.12 -6.92
N GLY A 30 -22.76 2.59 -8.09
CA GLY A 30 -24.10 2.24 -8.62
C GLY A 30 -24.22 0.78 -9.10
N ARG A 31 -23.11 0.15 -9.48
CA ARG A 31 -23.04 -1.26 -9.88
C ARG A 31 -22.77 -2.23 -8.71
N GLY A 32 -22.29 -1.70 -7.60
CA GLY A 32 -21.98 -2.43 -6.37
C GLY A 32 -22.76 -1.88 -5.19
N PHE A 33 -22.04 -1.60 -4.10
CA PHE A 33 -22.58 -0.91 -2.95
C PHE A 33 -21.58 0.12 -2.41
N ALA A 34 -22.07 1.10 -1.67
CA ALA A 34 -21.24 2.06 -0.94
C ALA A 34 -21.75 2.18 0.49
N CYS A 35 -20.83 2.17 1.45
CA CYS A 35 -21.17 2.36 2.87
C CYS A 35 -20.04 3.17 3.56
N PRO A 36 -20.37 3.89 4.63
CA PRO A 36 -19.36 4.52 5.47
C PRO A 36 -18.46 3.46 6.11
N LEU A 37 -17.15 3.73 6.15
CA LEU A 37 -16.18 2.92 6.89
C LEU A 37 -15.92 3.59 8.25
N GLY A 38 -15.98 2.79 9.32
CA GLY A 38 -15.66 3.26 10.66
C GLY A 38 -14.20 3.69 10.79
N THR A 39 -13.95 4.68 11.63
CA THR A 39 -12.60 5.23 11.83
C THR A 39 -11.83 4.40 12.86
N VAL A 40 -10.59 4.06 12.51
CA VAL A 40 -9.60 3.53 13.46
C VAL A 40 -8.77 4.69 14.00
N LEU A 41 -8.56 4.73 15.31
CA LEU A 41 -7.75 5.76 15.94
C LEU A 41 -6.41 5.20 16.43
N PRO A 42 -5.31 5.93 16.16
CA PRO A 42 -5.23 7.15 15.36
C PRO A 42 -5.44 6.88 13.88
N ALA A 43 -6.15 7.77 13.19
CA ALA A 43 -6.48 7.66 11.78
C ALA A 43 -5.28 8.03 10.90
N VAL A 44 -4.22 7.21 10.97
CA VAL A 44 -2.97 7.40 10.22
C VAL A 44 -2.64 6.18 9.38
N THR A 45 -1.80 6.36 8.37
CA THR A 45 -1.53 5.37 7.31
C THR A 45 -1.20 3.98 7.86
N CYS A 46 -0.18 3.88 8.70
CA CYS A 46 0.32 2.58 9.15
C CYS A 46 -0.70 1.83 10.01
N THR A 47 -1.37 2.52 10.94
CA THR A 47 -2.40 1.95 11.80
C THR A 47 -3.61 1.49 10.99
N THR A 48 -4.14 2.37 10.14
CA THR A 48 -5.34 2.06 9.33
C THR A 48 -5.07 0.90 8.37
N GLN A 49 -3.95 0.91 7.66
CA GLN A 49 -3.62 -0.16 6.72
C GLN A 49 -3.39 -1.50 7.41
N SER A 50 -2.79 -1.50 8.62
CA SER A 50 -2.63 -2.72 9.41
C SER A 50 -3.98 -3.28 9.86
N THR A 51 -4.89 -2.42 10.32
CA THR A 51 -6.26 -2.82 10.66
C THR A 51 -7.01 -3.40 9.46
N LEU A 52 -6.94 -2.75 8.29
CA LEU A 52 -7.60 -3.23 7.07
C LEU A 52 -7.08 -4.61 6.62
N LEU A 53 -5.79 -4.90 6.86
CA LEU A 53 -5.19 -6.17 6.46
C LEU A 53 -5.38 -7.29 7.47
N THR A 54 -5.50 -6.97 8.76
CA THR A 54 -5.58 -8.00 9.82
C THR A 54 -6.98 -8.18 10.40
N GLY A 55 -7.86 -7.19 10.22
CA GLY A 55 -9.15 -7.13 10.92
C GLY A 55 -9.01 -6.84 12.43
N LEU A 56 -7.79 -6.57 12.91
CA LEU A 56 -7.52 -6.31 14.32
C LEU A 56 -7.47 -4.80 14.61
N LEU A 57 -7.70 -4.43 15.86
CA LEU A 57 -7.44 -3.09 16.36
C LEU A 57 -5.95 -2.88 16.65
N PRO A 58 -5.48 -1.63 16.83
CA PRO A 58 -4.07 -1.33 17.16
C PRO A 58 -3.49 -2.12 18.33
N SER A 59 -4.31 -2.39 19.36
CA SER A 59 -3.93 -3.25 20.49
C SER A 59 -3.65 -4.70 20.11
N GLY A 60 -4.22 -5.19 19.03
CA GLY A 60 -4.02 -6.54 18.53
C GLY A 60 -2.88 -6.65 17.52
N HIS A 61 -2.80 -5.74 16.54
CA HIS A 61 -1.75 -5.81 15.52
C HIS A 61 -0.47 -5.06 15.89
N GLY A 62 -0.44 -4.28 16.99
CA GLY A 62 0.76 -3.65 17.54
C GLY A 62 1.18 -2.33 16.85
N VAL A 63 0.56 -1.94 15.75
CA VAL A 63 0.92 -0.73 15.00
C VAL A 63 0.07 0.45 15.47
N VAL A 64 0.58 1.20 16.41
CA VAL A 64 -0.18 2.26 17.14
C VAL A 64 -0.12 3.62 16.46
N ALA A 65 0.80 3.84 15.51
CA ALA A 65 0.95 5.10 14.77
C ALA A 65 1.84 4.90 13.53
N ASN A 66 2.17 6.00 12.80
CA ASN A 66 3.21 6.00 11.79
C ASN A 66 4.63 5.92 12.40
N GLY A 67 4.72 6.10 13.71
CA GLY A 67 5.92 5.94 14.51
C GLY A 67 5.56 5.82 15.98
N TRP A 68 6.41 5.17 16.75
CA TRP A 68 6.24 4.96 18.18
C TRP A 68 7.59 4.86 18.88
N TYR A 69 7.59 5.05 20.20
CA TYR A 69 8.75 4.80 21.03
C TYR A 69 8.84 3.31 21.37
N GLU A 70 9.91 2.66 20.91
CA GLU A 70 10.21 1.26 21.27
C GLU A 70 10.94 1.24 22.61
N ARG A 71 10.31 0.65 23.63
CA ARG A 71 10.79 0.73 25.00
C ARG A 71 12.03 -0.12 25.25
N GLU A 72 12.12 -1.29 24.63
CA GLU A 72 13.24 -2.22 24.80
C GLU A 72 14.51 -1.67 24.14
N LEU A 73 14.38 -1.03 23.01
CA LEU A 73 15.48 -0.44 22.28
C LEU A 73 15.75 1.01 22.65
N ALA A 74 14.86 1.63 23.45
CA ALA A 74 14.90 3.06 23.78
C ALA A 74 15.01 3.96 22.54
N GLU A 75 14.37 3.58 21.45
CA GLU A 75 14.46 4.23 20.13
C GLU A 75 13.09 4.62 19.59
N VAL A 76 13.02 5.74 18.86
CA VAL A 76 11.83 6.10 18.09
C VAL A 76 11.81 5.33 16.78
N MET A 77 10.85 4.44 16.64
CA MET A 77 10.56 3.67 15.42
C MET A 77 9.64 4.48 14.50
N PHE A 78 10.22 5.21 13.54
CA PHE A 78 9.44 6.05 12.63
C PHE A 78 9.49 5.51 11.21
N TRP A 79 8.32 5.35 10.56
CA TRP A 79 8.18 4.83 9.19
C TRP A 79 8.92 3.51 8.93
N ARG A 80 8.95 2.63 9.92
CA ARG A 80 9.50 1.27 9.76
C ARG A 80 8.66 0.48 8.75
N GLN A 81 9.30 -0.40 8.01
CA GLN A 81 8.68 -1.04 6.84
C GLN A 81 8.62 -2.56 6.91
N SER A 82 9.15 -3.15 7.97
CA SER A 82 9.15 -4.60 8.14
C SER A 82 7.74 -5.12 8.44
N ASN A 83 7.29 -6.09 7.65
CA ASN A 83 6.02 -6.79 7.86
C ASN A 83 5.97 -7.53 9.21
N ARG A 84 7.14 -7.85 9.78
CA ARG A 84 7.26 -8.51 11.10
C ARG A 84 6.81 -7.64 12.28
N LEU A 85 6.64 -6.33 12.08
CA LEU A 85 6.12 -5.42 13.08
C LEU A 85 4.59 -5.47 13.21
N VAL A 86 3.92 -6.12 12.27
CA VAL A 86 2.46 -6.26 12.28
C VAL A 86 2.10 -7.64 12.81
N SER A 87 1.47 -7.70 13.97
CA SER A 87 0.96 -8.95 14.55
C SER A 87 -0.36 -9.37 13.89
N GLY A 88 -0.65 -10.66 13.98
CA GLY A 88 -1.86 -11.26 13.39
C GLY A 88 -1.67 -11.69 11.94
N GLU A 89 -2.57 -12.54 11.47
CA GLU A 89 -2.63 -13.01 10.10
C GLU A 89 -3.12 -11.88 9.17
N ARG A 90 -2.52 -11.72 8.01
CA ARG A 90 -2.93 -10.70 7.02
C ARG A 90 -3.86 -11.32 5.98
N LEU A 91 -4.77 -10.52 5.45
CA LEU A 91 -5.75 -10.93 4.45
C LEU A 91 -5.12 -11.72 3.29
N TYR A 92 -3.96 -11.30 2.79
CA TYR A 92 -3.29 -11.99 1.68
C TYR A 92 -2.69 -13.35 2.09
N GLU A 93 -2.32 -13.53 3.35
CA GLU A 93 -1.86 -14.82 3.90
C GLU A 93 -3.03 -15.76 4.08
N ALA A 94 -4.10 -15.29 4.72
CA ALA A 94 -5.34 -16.06 4.88
C ALA A 94 -5.95 -16.47 3.53
N ALA A 95 -5.98 -15.54 2.56
CA ALA A 95 -6.46 -15.84 1.22
C ALA A 95 -5.59 -16.88 0.51
N GLY A 96 -4.27 -16.78 0.63
CA GLY A 96 -3.34 -17.78 0.08
C GLY A 96 -3.50 -19.16 0.71
N ALA A 97 -3.70 -19.21 2.02
CA ALA A 97 -3.92 -20.47 2.75
C ALA A 97 -5.29 -21.11 2.44
N ALA A 98 -6.30 -20.30 2.14
CA ALA A 98 -7.66 -20.78 1.80
C ALA A 98 -7.79 -21.31 0.37
N VAL A 99 -6.81 -21.06 -0.48
CA VAL A 99 -6.81 -21.51 -1.88
C VAL A 99 -5.91 -22.75 -2.00
N GLU A 100 -6.36 -23.73 -2.77
CA GLU A 100 -5.56 -24.94 -3.02
C GLU A 100 -4.17 -24.57 -3.57
N SER A 101 -3.13 -25.25 -3.09
CA SER A 101 -1.71 -24.97 -3.38
C SER A 101 -1.37 -24.93 -4.90
N GLU A 102 -2.15 -25.63 -5.71
CA GLU A 102 -1.98 -25.67 -7.18
C GLU A 102 -2.70 -24.54 -7.93
N SER A 103 -3.40 -23.66 -7.22
CA SER A 103 -4.26 -22.64 -7.83
C SER A 103 -3.52 -21.47 -8.47
N GLY A 104 -2.20 -21.33 -8.19
CA GLY A 104 -1.40 -20.21 -8.67
C GLY A 104 -1.80 -18.85 -8.07
N TYR A 105 -2.28 -18.84 -6.80
CA TYR A 105 -2.61 -17.60 -6.09
C TYR A 105 -1.37 -16.70 -5.96
N THR A 106 -1.52 -15.43 -6.32
CA THR A 106 -0.45 -14.43 -6.27
C THR A 106 -0.95 -13.10 -5.76
N THR A 107 -0.06 -12.32 -5.11
CA THR A 107 -0.40 -11.05 -4.48
C THR A 107 0.55 -9.94 -4.91
N ALA A 108 0.01 -8.77 -5.21
CA ALA A 108 0.75 -7.53 -5.41
C ALA A 108 0.41 -6.49 -4.34
N LYS A 109 1.44 -5.82 -3.77
CA LYS A 109 1.29 -4.71 -2.80
C LYS A 109 1.98 -3.45 -3.31
N MET A 110 1.21 -2.53 -3.86
CA MET A 110 1.69 -1.30 -4.48
C MET A 110 1.58 -0.15 -3.48
N PHE A 111 2.73 0.26 -2.94
CA PHE A 111 2.86 1.35 -1.96
C PHE A 111 2.10 1.16 -0.63
N TRP A 112 1.46 0.03 -0.43
CA TRP A 112 0.90 -0.34 0.86
C TRP A 112 2.03 -0.53 1.87
N TRP A 113 1.83 -0.11 3.13
CA TRP A 113 2.91 -0.14 4.12
C TRP A 113 3.27 -1.57 4.55
N TYR A 114 4.44 -1.71 5.17
CA TYR A 114 4.98 -3.01 5.64
C TYR A 114 5.17 -4.05 4.54
N ASN A 115 5.85 -3.66 3.47
CA ASN A 115 6.18 -4.57 2.37
C ASN A 115 7.46 -5.38 2.62
N MET A 116 8.41 -4.85 3.39
CA MET A 116 9.66 -5.57 3.66
C MET A 116 9.35 -6.87 4.42
N HIS A 117 9.82 -7.98 3.90
CA HIS A 117 9.56 -9.35 4.39
C HIS A 117 8.08 -9.78 4.34
N ALA A 118 7.23 -9.09 3.61
CA ALA A 118 5.88 -9.57 3.35
C ALA A 118 5.92 -10.76 2.36
N PRO A 119 5.15 -11.83 2.61
CA PRO A 119 5.06 -12.96 1.69
C PRO A 119 4.12 -12.63 0.52
N VAL A 120 4.59 -11.75 -0.37
CA VAL A 120 3.87 -11.31 -1.57
C VAL A 120 4.79 -11.43 -2.78
N ASP A 121 4.22 -11.60 -3.96
CA ASP A 121 4.98 -11.84 -5.19
C ASP A 121 5.57 -10.55 -5.74
N TRP A 122 4.79 -9.47 -5.74
CA TRP A 122 5.20 -8.15 -6.23
C TRP A 122 4.92 -7.08 -5.20
N SER A 123 5.92 -6.24 -4.94
CA SER A 123 5.69 -5.05 -4.11
C SER A 123 6.60 -3.90 -4.51
N VAL A 124 6.10 -2.69 -4.33
CA VAL A 124 6.88 -1.45 -4.45
C VAL A 124 6.65 -0.59 -3.22
N THR A 125 7.72 -0.03 -2.68
CA THR A 125 7.68 0.76 -1.45
C THR A 125 8.49 2.04 -1.60
N PRO A 126 7.96 3.21 -1.20
CA PRO A 126 8.71 4.45 -1.21
C PRO A 126 9.82 4.38 -0.15
N ARG A 127 11.05 4.55 -0.55
CA ARG A 127 12.19 4.58 0.37
C ARG A 127 13.31 5.41 -0.21
N PRO A 128 13.63 6.55 0.38
CA PRO A 128 14.80 7.30 -0.04
C PRO A 128 16.08 6.54 0.26
N SER A 129 17.05 6.66 -0.63
CA SER A 129 18.43 6.21 -0.41
C SER A 129 19.22 7.33 0.24
N TYR A 130 20.04 6.97 1.23
CA TYR A 130 20.92 7.89 1.97
C TYR A 130 22.38 7.49 1.73
N PRO A 131 23.05 8.08 0.71
CA PRO A 131 24.48 7.90 0.52
C PRO A 131 25.30 8.39 1.73
N ALA A 132 26.55 7.92 1.82
CA ALA A 132 27.45 8.29 2.92
C ALA A 132 27.77 9.80 3.01
N ASP A 133 27.59 10.54 1.92
CA ASP A 133 27.75 11.99 1.87
C ASP A 133 26.57 12.78 2.46
N GLY A 134 25.55 12.10 3.01
CA GLY A 134 24.39 12.70 3.65
C GLY A 134 23.29 13.17 2.70
N ARG A 135 23.42 12.98 1.39
CA ARG A 135 22.34 13.30 0.44
C ARG A 135 21.13 12.39 0.67
N LYS A 136 19.96 12.90 0.34
CA LYS A 136 18.74 12.14 0.23
C LYS A 136 18.37 11.99 -1.25
N VAL A 137 18.50 10.78 -1.76
CA VAL A 137 18.16 10.47 -3.16
C VAL A 137 16.75 9.91 -3.21
N MET A 138 15.96 10.40 -4.18
CA MET A 138 14.63 9.84 -4.45
C MET A 138 14.78 8.40 -4.90
N ASP A 139 14.08 7.50 -4.21
CA ASP A 139 14.15 6.08 -4.52
C ASP A 139 12.89 5.34 -4.04
N SER A 140 12.79 4.11 -4.47
CA SER A 140 11.85 3.10 -3.98
C SER A 140 12.58 1.76 -3.98
N TYR A 141 12.10 0.79 -3.24
CA TYR A 141 12.54 -0.59 -3.41
C TYR A 141 11.37 -1.46 -3.84
N SER A 142 11.67 -2.58 -4.45
CA SER A 142 10.66 -3.52 -4.93
C SER A 142 11.03 -4.97 -4.61
N GLN A 143 10.03 -5.83 -4.69
CA GLN A 143 10.17 -7.26 -4.74
C GLN A 143 9.33 -7.75 -5.94
N PRO A 144 9.92 -8.50 -6.90
CA PRO A 144 11.37 -8.70 -7.05
C PRO A 144 12.15 -7.40 -7.28
N ALA A 145 13.48 -7.43 -7.11
CA ALA A 145 14.29 -6.22 -7.10
C ALA A 145 14.28 -5.45 -8.43
N ASP A 146 14.19 -6.17 -9.56
CA ASP A 146 14.13 -5.64 -10.93
C ASP A 146 12.80 -4.98 -11.29
N LEU A 147 11.74 -5.24 -10.53
CA LEU A 147 10.42 -4.63 -10.77
C LEU A 147 10.50 -3.10 -10.74
N LYS A 148 11.26 -2.53 -9.82
CA LYS A 148 11.48 -1.08 -9.74
C LYS A 148 12.08 -0.54 -11.03
N ASP A 149 13.14 -1.16 -11.51
CA ASP A 149 13.86 -0.70 -12.69
C ASP A 149 12.98 -0.78 -13.95
N ARG A 150 12.20 -1.85 -14.06
CA ARG A 150 11.22 -2.00 -15.13
C ARG A 150 10.13 -0.94 -15.08
N LEU A 151 9.58 -0.65 -13.91
CA LEU A 151 8.59 0.42 -13.75
C LEU A 151 9.17 1.80 -14.07
N GLN A 152 10.39 2.08 -13.59
CA GLN A 152 11.03 3.37 -13.84
C GLN A 152 11.43 3.56 -15.31
N SER A 153 11.72 2.50 -16.05
CA SER A 153 11.98 2.59 -17.49
C SER A 153 10.77 3.04 -18.30
N GLU A 154 9.55 2.71 -17.85
CA GLU A 154 8.32 3.08 -18.53
C GLU A 154 7.68 4.38 -17.98
N LEU A 155 7.78 4.62 -16.68
CA LEU A 155 7.05 5.69 -15.99
C LEU A 155 7.97 6.84 -15.50
N GLY A 156 9.28 6.68 -15.63
CA GLY A 156 10.24 7.54 -14.99
C GLY A 156 10.39 7.26 -13.48
N VAL A 157 11.31 7.98 -12.84
CA VAL A 157 11.61 7.81 -11.40
C VAL A 157 10.40 8.20 -10.56
N PHE A 158 10.10 7.40 -9.52
CA PHE A 158 9.02 7.70 -8.58
C PHE A 158 9.23 9.08 -7.94
N PRO A 159 8.22 9.99 -8.02
CA PRO A 159 8.36 11.36 -7.55
C PRO A 159 8.22 11.46 -6.02
N LEU A 160 9.20 10.93 -5.27
CA LEU A 160 9.17 10.84 -3.80
C LEU A 160 8.88 12.18 -3.12
N MET A 161 9.39 13.30 -3.66
CA MET A 161 9.15 14.65 -3.09
C MET A 161 7.72 15.17 -3.36
N ARG A 162 6.94 14.45 -4.19
CA ARG A 162 5.50 14.66 -4.39
C ARG A 162 4.66 13.69 -3.57
N PHE A 163 5.32 12.72 -2.94
CA PHE A 163 4.68 11.78 -2.02
C PHE A 163 4.73 12.30 -0.58
N TRP A 164 5.83 12.91 -0.16
CA TRP A 164 6.05 13.43 1.18
C TRP A 164 6.47 14.91 1.18
N GLY A 165 6.10 15.59 2.29
CA GLY A 165 6.53 16.95 2.58
C GLY A 165 5.65 18.03 1.95
N PRO A 166 6.09 19.28 1.97
CA PRO A 166 5.27 20.42 1.55
C PRO A 166 4.89 20.41 0.08
N GLY A 167 5.62 19.66 -0.76
CA GLY A 167 5.35 19.50 -2.18
C GLY A 167 4.45 18.32 -2.53
N ALA A 168 3.91 17.60 -1.54
CA ALA A 168 3.05 16.43 -1.77
C ALA A 168 1.81 16.80 -2.60
N ASN A 169 1.51 15.98 -3.59
CA ASN A 169 0.37 16.21 -4.50
C ASN A 169 0.01 14.96 -5.31
N ILE A 170 -1.01 15.10 -6.16
CA ILE A 170 -1.59 14.03 -6.99
C ILE A 170 -0.58 13.31 -7.92
N ALA A 171 0.56 13.93 -8.26
CA ALA A 171 1.53 13.30 -9.17
C ALA A 171 2.07 11.96 -8.63
N SER A 172 2.23 11.84 -7.31
CA SER A 172 2.63 10.58 -6.70
C SER A 172 1.53 9.52 -6.78
N SER A 173 0.26 9.88 -6.54
CA SER A 173 -0.87 8.96 -6.70
C SER A 173 -1.04 8.50 -8.15
N ARG A 174 -0.83 9.39 -9.14
CA ARG A 174 -0.85 9.02 -10.56
C ARG A 174 0.23 8.01 -10.89
N TRP A 175 1.46 8.27 -10.48
CA TRP A 175 2.56 7.33 -10.71
C TRP A 175 2.26 5.95 -10.06
N ILE A 176 1.72 5.93 -8.84
CA ILE A 176 1.35 4.69 -8.14
C ILE A 176 0.22 3.96 -8.89
N ALA A 177 -0.77 4.69 -9.39
CA ALA A 177 -1.87 4.10 -10.17
C ALA A 177 -1.33 3.49 -11.46
N ASP A 178 -0.50 4.23 -12.22
CA ASP A 178 0.10 3.74 -13.46
C ASP A 178 1.00 2.53 -13.21
N ALA A 179 1.82 2.54 -12.16
CA ALA A 179 2.63 1.40 -11.74
C ALA A 179 1.78 0.18 -11.37
N THR A 180 0.65 0.40 -10.70
CA THR A 180 -0.30 -0.67 -10.36
C THR A 180 -0.91 -1.27 -11.63
N ILE A 181 -1.32 -0.43 -12.58
CA ILE A 181 -1.84 -0.89 -13.89
C ILE A 181 -0.79 -1.75 -14.61
N LYS A 182 0.48 -1.32 -14.65
CA LYS A 182 1.56 -2.10 -15.25
C LYS A 182 1.73 -3.47 -14.60
N VAL A 183 1.70 -3.53 -13.27
CA VAL A 183 1.79 -4.82 -12.56
C VAL A 183 0.59 -5.71 -12.87
N LEU A 184 -0.63 -5.14 -12.95
CA LEU A 184 -1.83 -5.87 -13.35
C LEU A 184 -1.71 -6.42 -14.79
N GLU A 185 -1.20 -5.63 -15.73
CA GLU A 185 -1.00 -6.03 -17.13
C GLU A 185 0.04 -7.14 -17.27
N TRP A 186 1.18 -7.03 -16.56
CA TRP A 186 2.29 -7.95 -16.71
C TRP A 186 2.09 -9.28 -15.98
N HIS A 187 1.44 -9.26 -14.83
CA HIS A 187 1.45 -10.40 -13.90
C HIS A 187 0.07 -10.94 -13.55
N ARG A 188 -0.99 -10.14 -13.71
CA ARG A 188 -2.37 -10.53 -13.38
C ARG A 188 -2.52 -11.14 -11.98
N PRO A 189 -2.10 -10.44 -10.90
CA PRO A 189 -2.18 -10.97 -9.55
C PRO A 189 -3.61 -11.35 -9.16
N SER A 190 -3.75 -12.36 -8.32
CA SER A 190 -5.05 -12.76 -7.75
C SER A 190 -5.59 -11.69 -6.79
N LEU A 191 -4.69 -11.09 -6.00
CA LEU A 191 -5.00 -9.96 -5.13
C LEU A 191 -4.02 -8.82 -5.38
N THR A 192 -4.55 -7.62 -5.57
CA THR A 192 -3.73 -6.39 -5.67
C THR A 192 -4.19 -5.39 -4.62
N LEU A 193 -3.25 -4.93 -3.80
CA LEU A 193 -3.45 -3.87 -2.81
C LEU A 193 -2.71 -2.63 -3.29
N ALA A 194 -3.40 -1.51 -3.50
CA ALA A 194 -2.80 -0.26 -3.93
C ALA A 194 -3.16 0.89 -2.99
N TYR A 195 -2.16 1.70 -2.63
CA TYR A 195 -2.30 2.86 -1.77
C TYR A 195 -2.13 4.14 -2.57
N LEU A 196 -3.16 4.97 -2.58
CA LEU A 196 -3.20 6.26 -3.27
C LEU A 196 -3.28 7.37 -2.22
N PRO A 197 -2.15 8.04 -1.90
CA PRO A 197 -2.05 8.95 -0.75
C PRO A 197 -2.71 10.32 -0.95
N HIS A 198 -2.94 10.73 -2.19
CA HIS A 198 -3.45 12.06 -2.52
C HIS A 198 -4.58 11.99 -3.54
N LEU A 199 -5.58 12.82 -3.35
CA LEU A 199 -6.70 13.11 -4.26
C LEU A 199 -6.41 14.32 -5.13
#